data_059b1d331f41a4c0907c39cf1cc2cb70
#
_entry.id   059b1d331f41a4c0907c39cf1cc2cb70
#
_cell.length_a   1.000
_cell.length_b   1.000
_cell.length_c   1.000
_cell.angle_alpha   90.00
_cell.angle_beta   90.00
_cell.angle_gamma   90.00
#
_symmetry.space_group_name_H-M   'P 1'
#
loop_
_entity.id
_entity.type
_entity.pdbx_description
1 polymer ?
#
loop_
_entity_poly.entity_id
_entity_poly.type
_entity_poly.pdbx_seq_one_letter_code
_entity_poly.pdbx_strand_id
1 'polypeptide(L)'
;MLEKIRQTIEGKKVLILGFGREGRSSLRLVCKAGGWERLAVSDLREVDPSKEAGGCQVELYTGEHYMDRERLDSFDIVFKTPGIVLPEEPDAYRCRFVSQTELFIERFRDQIVGMSGTKGKSTTSSLVYHILKERGEDTVLAGNIGIAV
;
A
#
# COMPACT_ATOMS: atom_id res chain seq x y z
N MET A 1 8.74 -8.42 -4.78
CA MET A 1 8.01 -7.29 -4.17
C MET A 1 8.95 -6.21 -3.65
N LEU A 2 9.87 -6.47 -2.75
CA LEU A 2 10.80 -5.46 -2.19
C LEU A 2 11.59 -4.70 -3.25
N GLU A 3 12.10 -5.39 -4.26
CA GLU A 3 12.83 -4.75 -5.36
C GLU A 3 11.95 -3.77 -6.17
N LYS A 4 10.69 -4.14 -6.45
CA LYS A 4 9.72 -3.24 -7.12
C LYS A 4 9.46 -1.99 -6.28
N ILE A 5 9.28 -2.15 -4.96
CA ILE A 5 9.10 -1.02 -4.05
C ILE A 5 10.35 -0.15 -4.07
N ARG A 6 11.55 -0.73 -3.92
CA ARG A 6 12.80 0.01 -3.96
C ARG A 6 12.94 0.85 -5.23
N GLN A 7 12.72 0.25 -6.40
CA GLN A 7 12.76 0.96 -7.69
C GLN A 7 11.77 2.14 -7.74
N THR A 8 10.61 2.01 -7.07
CA THR A 8 9.60 3.06 -7.03
C THR A 8 10.01 4.24 -6.14
N ILE A 9 10.74 3.96 -5.03
CA ILE A 9 11.00 4.95 -3.96
C ILE A 9 12.45 5.42 -3.89
N GLU A 10 13.38 4.85 -4.67
CA GLU A 10 14.81 5.18 -4.59
C GLU A 10 15.06 6.67 -4.86
N GLY A 11 15.75 7.33 -3.92
CA GLY A 11 16.01 8.77 -3.96
C GLY A 11 14.78 9.66 -3.87
N LYS A 12 13.63 9.14 -3.44
CA LYS A 12 12.36 9.86 -3.39
C LYS A 12 11.96 10.21 -1.97
N LYS A 13 11.18 11.28 -1.85
CA LYS A 13 10.47 11.65 -0.63
C LYS A 13 9.15 10.89 -0.59
N VAL A 14 9.01 10.04 0.42
CA VAL A 14 7.92 9.05 0.53
C VAL A 14 7.03 9.38 1.72
N LEU A 15 5.72 9.43 1.49
CA LEU A 15 4.71 9.59 2.52
C LEU A 15 3.80 8.36 2.59
N ILE A 16 3.54 7.87 3.79
CA ILE A 16 2.48 6.90 4.05
C ILE A 16 1.26 7.68 4.54
N LEU A 17 0.23 7.76 3.72
CA LEU A 17 -1.01 8.49 4.01
C LEU A 17 -2.08 7.53 4.54
N GLY A 18 -2.38 7.67 5.83
CA GLY A 18 -3.21 6.77 6.61
C GLY A 18 -2.42 5.63 7.25
N PHE A 19 -2.51 5.51 8.58
CA PHE A 19 -1.73 4.55 9.36
C PHE A 19 -2.59 3.43 9.97
N GLY A 20 -3.58 2.96 9.19
CA GLY A 20 -4.33 1.75 9.47
C GLY A 20 -3.54 0.49 9.14
N ARG A 21 -4.23 -0.65 8.96
CA ARG A 21 -3.59 -1.95 8.67
C ARG A 21 -2.65 -1.89 7.45
N GLU A 22 -3.12 -1.33 6.35
CA GLU A 22 -2.35 -1.21 5.11
C GLU A 22 -1.20 -0.21 5.23
N GLY A 23 -1.43 0.95 5.87
CA GLY A 23 -0.36 1.92 6.10
C GLY A 23 0.79 1.36 6.94
N ARG A 24 0.47 0.60 7.99
CA ARG A 24 1.47 -0.12 8.79
C ARG A 24 2.24 -1.16 7.96
N SER A 25 1.54 -1.89 7.10
CA SER A 25 2.16 -2.84 6.17
C SER A 25 3.07 -2.13 5.17
N SER A 26 2.60 -1.03 4.58
CA SER A 26 3.38 -0.22 3.62
C SER A 26 4.63 0.35 4.26
N LEU A 27 4.54 0.89 5.49
CA LEU A 27 5.71 1.40 6.21
C LEU A 27 6.76 0.31 6.42
N ARG A 28 6.37 -0.88 6.89
CA ARG A 28 7.30 -2.02 7.06
C ARG A 28 8.00 -2.39 5.76
N LEU A 29 7.26 -2.41 4.65
CA LEU A 29 7.83 -2.75 3.34
C LEU A 29 8.76 -1.66 2.82
N VAL A 30 8.40 -0.39 2.95
CA VAL A 30 9.23 0.76 2.56
C VAL A 30 10.53 0.78 3.38
N CYS A 31 10.45 0.61 4.70
CA CYS A 31 11.64 0.52 5.55
C CYS A 31 12.55 -0.65 5.18
N LYS A 32 11.97 -1.83 4.88
CA LYS A 32 12.77 -2.99 4.42
C LYS A 32 13.41 -2.78 3.05
N ALA A 33 12.73 -2.07 2.14
CA ALA A 33 13.25 -1.79 0.81
C ALA A 33 14.42 -0.80 0.85
N GLY A 34 14.34 0.21 1.72
CA GLY A 34 15.35 1.27 1.83
C GLY A 34 15.48 2.13 0.57
N GLY A 35 16.44 3.05 0.56
CA GLY A 35 16.78 3.83 -0.63
C GLY A 35 16.00 5.14 -0.81
N TRP A 36 15.01 5.41 0.02
CA TRP A 36 14.28 6.68 0.04
C TRP A 36 15.15 7.82 0.60
N GLU A 37 14.88 9.06 0.17
CA GLU A 37 15.54 10.28 0.68
C GLU A 37 14.91 10.73 2.00
N ARG A 38 13.57 10.72 2.06
CA ARG A 38 12.79 11.17 3.21
C ARG A 38 11.57 10.26 3.38
N LEU A 39 11.25 9.89 4.61
CA LEU A 39 10.11 9.03 4.90
C LEU A 39 9.24 9.65 6.00
N ALA A 40 7.94 9.71 5.74
CA ALA A 40 6.97 10.22 6.70
C ALA A 40 5.70 9.36 6.75
N VAL A 41 4.99 9.49 7.86
CA VAL A 41 3.64 8.97 8.07
C VAL A 41 2.70 10.14 8.33
N SER A 42 1.52 10.13 7.73
CA SER A 42 0.48 11.12 7.96
C SER A 42 -0.86 10.45 8.25
N ASP A 43 -1.50 10.82 9.36
CA ASP A 43 -2.83 10.32 9.76
C ASP A 43 -3.62 11.40 10.51
N LEU A 44 -4.93 11.38 10.40
CA LEU A 44 -5.81 12.27 11.16
C LEU A 44 -5.65 12.08 12.67
N ARG A 45 -5.44 10.84 13.12
CA ARG A 45 -5.28 10.47 14.52
C ARG A 45 -3.81 10.46 14.93
N GLU A 46 -3.56 10.63 16.22
CA GLU A 46 -2.24 10.35 16.76
C GLU A 46 -1.90 8.87 16.61
N VAL A 47 -0.74 8.59 16.06
CA VAL A 47 -0.25 7.23 15.77
C VAL A 47 1.22 7.12 16.16
N ASP A 48 1.65 5.92 16.49
CA ASP A 48 3.06 5.62 16.76
C ASP A 48 3.58 4.64 15.69
N PRO A 49 4.47 5.09 14.80
CA PRO A 49 5.06 4.26 13.76
C PRO A 49 6.30 3.48 14.22
N SER A 50 6.81 3.67 15.43
CA SER A 50 8.12 3.17 15.89
C SER A 50 8.27 1.65 15.72
N LYS A 51 7.20 0.91 16.02
CA LYS A 51 7.16 -0.55 15.89
C LYS A 51 7.33 -1.02 14.44
N GLU A 52 6.66 -0.35 13.51
CA GLU A 52 6.70 -0.67 12.10
C GLU A 52 7.94 -0.14 11.40
N ALA A 53 8.48 0.96 11.88
CA ALA A 53 9.68 1.60 11.35
C ALA A 53 10.95 0.75 11.51
N GLY A 54 11.02 -0.08 12.58
CA GLY A 54 12.15 -0.99 12.75
C GLY A 54 13.53 -0.29 12.81
N GLY A 55 13.57 0.93 13.35
CA GLY A 55 14.79 1.74 13.42
C GLY A 55 14.97 2.76 12.29
N CYS A 56 14.10 2.79 11.29
CA CYS A 56 14.08 3.85 10.28
C CYS A 56 13.67 5.20 10.91
N GLN A 57 14.30 6.28 10.49
CA GLN A 57 13.81 7.62 10.81
C GLN A 57 12.55 7.91 10.03
N VAL A 58 11.47 8.20 10.73
CA VAL A 58 10.15 8.49 10.15
C VAL A 58 9.63 9.78 10.75
N GLU A 59 9.33 10.75 9.90
CA GLU A 59 8.63 11.96 10.31
C GLU A 59 7.15 11.66 10.53
N LEU A 60 6.51 12.38 11.43
CA LEU A 60 5.11 12.15 11.76
C LEU A 60 4.30 13.44 11.61
N TYR A 61 3.20 13.34 10.89
CA TYR A 61 2.21 14.40 10.73
C TYR A 61 0.84 13.90 11.16
N THR A 62 0.26 14.53 12.17
CA THR A 62 -1.05 14.14 12.72
C THR A 62 -2.00 15.32 12.83
N GLY A 63 -3.29 15.03 13.02
CA GLY A 63 -4.32 16.03 13.19
C GLY A 63 -4.93 16.50 11.87
N GLU A 64 -5.73 17.56 11.95
CA GLU A 64 -6.60 18.03 10.85
C GLU A 64 -5.86 18.34 9.54
N HIS A 65 -4.60 18.76 9.64
CA HIS A 65 -3.74 19.11 8.51
C HIS A 65 -2.97 17.92 7.89
N TYR A 66 -3.34 16.68 8.23
CA TYR A 66 -2.61 15.48 7.82
C TYR A 66 -2.54 15.27 6.31
N MET A 67 -3.48 15.80 5.53
CA MET A 67 -3.51 15.68 4.08
C MET A 67 -3.64 17.01 3.34
N ASP A 68 -3.17 18.11 3.95
CA ASP A 68 -3.10 19.40 3.29
C ASP A 68 -2.31 19.27 1.98
N ARG A 69 -2.78 19.94 0.94
CA ARG A 69 -2.20 19.89 -0.40
C ARG A 69 -0.70 20.20 -0.41
N GLU A 70 -0.29 21.28 0.27
CA GLU A 70 1.12 21.68 0.36
C GLU A 70 2.00 20.56 0.96
N ARG A 71 1.47 19.83 1.94
CA ARG A 71 2.15 18.69 2.53
C ARG A 71 2.27 17.54 1.54
N LEU A 72 1.18 17.14 0.89
CA LEU A 72 1.19 16.08 -0.10
C LEU A 72 2.14 16.41 -1.25
N ASP A 73 2.09 17.63 -1.76
CA ASP A 73 2.94 18.12 -2.86
C ASP A 73 4.43 18.27 -2.48
N SER A 74 4.78 18.18 -1.20
CA SER A 74 6.17 18.16 -0.72
C SER A 74 6.84 16.78 -0.81
N PHE A 75 6.09 15.75 -1.18
CA PHE A 75 6.55 14.38 -1.40
C PHE A 75 6.48 14.01 -2.88
N ASP A 76 7.30 13.06 -3.29
CA ASP A 76 7.29 12.52 -4.66
C ASP A 76 6.30 11.37 -4.78
N ILE A 77 6.28 10.49 -3.78
CA ILE A 77 5.45 9.28 -3.73
C ILE A 77 4.61 9.26 -2.46
N VAL A 78 3.32 9.06 -2.62
CA VAL A 78 2.37 8.93 -1.51
C VAL A 78 1.70 7.56 -1.56
N PHE A 79 2.04 6.70 -0.58
CA PHE A 79 1.33 5.44 -0.36
C PHE A 79 0.00 5.75 0.33
N LYS A 80 -1.08 5.80 -0.45
CA LYS A 80 -2.41 6.11 0.03
C LYS A 80 -3.17 4.83 0.41
N THR A 81 -3.70 4.77 1.63
CA THR A 81 -4.59 3.68 2.01
C THR A 81 -5.97 3.83 1.37
N PRO A 82 -6.66 2.73 0.98
CA PRO A 82 -7.93 2.79 0.25
C PRO A 82 -9.04 3.57 0.95
N GLY A 83 -9.06 3.57 2.29
CA GLY A 83 -10.08 4.25 3.09
C GLY A 83 -9.99 5.79 3.10
N ILE A 84 -8.92 6.37 2.57
CA ILE A 84 -8.76 7.82 2.49
C ILE A 84 -9.34 8.32 1.17
N VAL A 85 -10.26 9.27 1.27
CA VAL A 85 -10.81 10.01 0.12
C VAL A 85 -10.05 11.34 0.03
N LEU A 86 -9.44 11.59 -1.12
CA LEU A 86 -8.77 12.85 -1.39
C LEU A 86 -9.81 13.95 -1.67
N PRO A 87 -9.55 15.20 -1.25
CA PRO A 87 -10.42 16.33 -1.58
C PRO A 87 -10.53 16.63 -3.08
N GLU A 88 -9.47 16.36 -3.83
CA GLU A 88 -9.35 16.59 -5.27
C GLU A 88 -8.95 15.29 -5.98
N GLU A 89 -9.06 15.26 -7.31
CA GLU A 89 -8.61 14.14 -8.12
C GLU A 89 -7.08 13.96 -7.98
N PRO A 90 -6.58 12.72 -8.02
CA PRO A 90 -5.14 12.45 -7.84
C PRO A 90 -4.23 13.25 -8.78
N ASP A 91 -4.66 13.52 -10.00
CA ASP A 91 -3.91 14.26 -11.02
C ASP A 91 -3.77 15.77 -10.72
N ALA A 92 -4.53 16.28 -9.73
CA ALA A 92 -4.40 17.66 -9.27
C ALA A 92 -3.17 17.89 -8.38
N TYR A 93 -2.55 16.82 -7.88
CA TYR A 93 -1.38 16.87 -7.00
C TYR A 93 -0.09 16.66 -7.78
N ARG A 94 1.03 17.17 -7.23
CA ARG A 94 2.37 16.98 -7.81
C ARG A 94 2.95 15.60 -7.47
N CYS A 95 2.52 15.01 -6.35
CA CYS A 95 2.96 13.70 -5.93
C CYS A 95 2.28 12.58 -6.74
N ARG A 96 2.95 11.45 -6.87
CA ARG A 96 2.34 10.23 -7.39
C ARG A 96 1.72 9.43 -6.26
N PHE A 97 0.42 9.18 -6.33
CA PHE A 97 -0.24 8.23 -5.43
C PHE A 97 -0.02 6.81 -5.90
N VAL A 98 0.29 5.94 -4.95
CA VAL A 98 0.44 4.50 -5.16
C VAL A 98 -0.22 3.73 -4.02
N SER A 99 -0.61 2.49 -4.27
CA SER A 99 -1.04 1.57 -3.23
C SER A 99 -0.16 0.31 -3.23
N GLN A 100 -0.08 -0.35 -2.09
CA GLN A 100 0.61 -1.64 -2.00
C GLN A 100 0.01 -2.66 -2.95
N THR A 101 -1.32 -2.69 -3.05
CA THR A 101 -2.07 -3.57 -3.94
C THR A 101 -1.75 -3.31 -5.42
N GLU A 102 -1.67 -2.04 -5.83
CA GLU A 102 -1.28 -1.66 -7.20
C GLU A 102 0.11 -2.21 -7.55
N LEU A 103 1.11 -1.95 -6.71
CA LEU A 103 2.47 -2.42 -6.93
C LEU A 103 2.57 -3.96 -6.93
N PHE A 104 1.75 -4.63 -6.12
CA PHE A 104 1.64 -6.08 -6.13
C PHE A 104 1.06 -6.61 -7.44
N ILE A 105 -0.05 -6.03 -7.90
CA ILE A 105 -0.70 -6.40 -9.17
C ILE A 105 0.25 -6.14 -10.35
N GLU A 106 0.91 -4.99 -10.40
CA GLU A 106 1.90 -4.70 -11.45
C GLU A 106 3.04 -5.73 -11.50
N ARG A 107 3.50 -6.19 -10.33
CA ARG A 107 4.63 -7.13 -10.25
C ARG A 107 4.25 -8.55 -10.63
N PHE A 108 3.04 -8.97 -10.33
CA PHE A 108 2.59 -10.36 -10.45
C PHE A 108 1.40 -10.54 -11.41
N ARG A 109 1.13 -9.55 -12.28
CA ARG A 109 -0.06 -9.52 -13.15
C ARG A 109 -0.31 -10.83 -13.91
N ASP A 110 0.76 -11.47 -14.39
CA ASP A 110 0.67 -12.69 -15.18
C ASP A 110 0.43 -13.96 -14.32
N GLN A 111 0.45 -13.81 -13.00
CA GLN A 111 0.21 -14.88 -12.02
C GLN A 111 -1.07 -14.65 -11.21
N ILE A 112 -1.85 -13.61 -11.52
CA ILE A 112 -3.04 -13.23 -10.76
C ILE A 112 -4.29 -13.57 -11.55
N VAL A 113 -5.20 -14.31 -10.91
CA VAL A 113 -6.58 -14.50 -11.36
C VAL A 113 -7.50 -13.60 -10.53
N GLY A 114 -7.96 -12.50 -11.10
CA GLY A 114 -8.82 -11.53 -10.43
C GLY A 114 -10.30 -11.89 -10.54
N MET A 115 -11.03 -11.87 -9.41
CA MET A 115 -12.48 -12.09 -9.36
C MET A 115 -13.20 -10.79 -8.99
N SER A 116 -13.99 -10.25 -9.90
CA SER A 116 -14.83 -9.08 -9.70
C SER A 116 -16.31 -9.41 -9.92
N GLY A 117 -17.19 -8.59 -9.34
CA GLY A 117 -18.64 -8.72 -9.45
C GLY A 117 -19.38 -8.30 -8.19
N THR A 118 -20.71 -8.17 -8.28
CA THR A 118 -21.54 -7.76 -7.13
C THR A 118 -21.79 -8.92 -6.16
N LYS A 119 -21.92 -10.15 -6.66
CA LYS A 119 -22.17 -11.39 -5.89
C LYS A 119 -21.25 -12.51 -6.35
N GLY A 120 -21.03 -13.52 -5.52
CA GLY A 120 -20.33 -14.75 -5.85
C GLY A 120 -18.80 -14.65 -5.89
N LYS A 121 -18.18 -13.47 -5.74
CA LYS A 121 -16.71 -13.31 -5.77
C LYS A 121 -15.99 -14.28 -4.84
N SER A 122 -16.35 -14.27 -3.56
CA SER A 122 -15.70 -15.10 -2.55
C SER A 122 -15.87 -16.58 -2.82
N THR A 123 -17.07 -17.01 -3.22
CA THR A 123 -17.36 -18.41 -3.55
C THR A 123 -16.53 -18.86 -4.76
N THR A 124 -16.50 -18.06 -5.82
CA THR A 124 -15.74 -18.37 -7.05
C THR A 124 -14.24 -18.42 -6.76
N SER A 125 -13.72 -17.43 -6.02
CA SER A 125 -12.29 -17.39 -5.66
C SER A 125 -11.88 -18.59 -4.81
N SER A 126 -12.71 -18.97 -3.83
CA SER A 126 -12.47 -20.16 -2.99
C SER A 126 -12.51 -21.46 -3.80
N LEU A 127 -13.46 -21.57 -4.73
CA LEU A 127 -13.57 -22.75 -5.58
C LEU A 127 -12.34 -22.91 -6.48
N VAL A 128 -11.95 -21.83 -7.18
CA VAL A 128 -10.74 -21.83 -8.03
C VAL A 128 -9.50 -22.17 -7.22
N TYR A 129 -9.36 -21.57 -6.04
CA TYR A 129 -8.23 -21.86 -5.13
C TYR A 129 -8.19 -23.34 -4.76
N HIS A 130 -9.31 -23.95 -4.38
CA HIS A 130 -9.36 -25.37 -4.03
C HIS A 130 -9.02 -26.29 -5.21
N ILE A 131 -9.55 -26.00 -6.40
CA ILE A 131 -9.25 -26.78 -7.62
C ILE A 131 -7.74 -26.73 -7.93
N LEU A 132 -7.12 -25.55 -7.86
CA LEU A 132 -5.69 -25.41 -8.12
C LEU A 132 -4.84 -26.13 -7.07
N LYS A 133 -5.22 -26.05 -5.79
CA LYS A 133 -4.55 -26.78 -4.70
C LYS A 133 -4.63 -28.30 -4.87
N GLU A 134 -5.80 -28.83 -5.21
CA GLU A 134 -5.99 -30.27 -5.47
C GLU A 134 -5.14 -30.77 -6.65
N ARG A 135 -4.84 -29.87 -7.60
CA ARG A 135 -3.94 -30.18 -8.71
C ARG A 135 -2.45 -30.05 -8.38
N GLY A 136 -2.13 -29.68 -7.13
CA GLY A 136 -0.74 -29.50 -6.69
C GLY A 136 -0.11 -28.16 -7.08
N GLU A 137 -0.90 -27.19 -7.54
CA GLU A 137 -0.39 -25.88 -7.89
C GLU A 137 -0.01 -25.07 -6.65
N ASP A 138 1.11 -24.35 -6.70
CA ASP A 138 1.51 -23.40 -5.64
C ASP A 138 0.69 -22.11 -5.78
N THR A 139 -0.41 -22.06 -5.04
CA THR A 139 -1.41 -20.99 -5.15
C THR A 139 -1.78 -20.40 -3.81
N VAL A 140 -2.12 -19.14 -3.77
CA VAL A 140 -2.53 -18.36 -2.59
C VAL A 140 -3.86 -17.68 -2.86
N LEU A 141 -4.79 -17.77 -1.91
CA LEU A 141 -6.02 -16.98 -1.91
C LEU A 141 -5.78 -15.68 -1.15
N ALA A 142 -5.91 -14.55 -1.84
CA ALA A 142 -5.62 -13.24 -1.29
C ALA A 142 -6.71 -12.20 -1.60
N GLY A 143 -6.86 -11.19 -0.73
CA GLY A 143 -7.85 -10.12 -0.86
C GLY A 143 -8.71 -9.95 0.38
N ASN A 144 -10.02 -9.71 0.20
CA ASN A 144 -10.97 -9.60 1.33
C ASN A 144 -11.19 -10.93 2.06
N ILE A 145 -10.85 -12.04 1.43
CA ILE A 145 -10.82 -13.40 2.00
C ILE A 145 -9.43 -13.99 1.79
N GLY A 146 -9.04 -14.91 2.65
CA GLY A 146 -7.69 -15.48 2.63
C GLY A 146 -6.66 -14.53 3.26
N ILE A 147 -5.52 -14.38 2.61
CA ILE A 147 -4.42 -13.51 3.06
C ILE A 147 -4.66 -12.07 2.56
N ALA A 148 -4.48 -11.07 3.43
CA ALA A 148 -4.52 -9.67 3.00
C ALA A 148 -3.33 -9.37 2.07
N VAL A 149 -3.60 -8.71 0.97
CA VAL A 149 -2.60 -8.26 -0.01
C VAL A 149 -1.96 -6.97 0.46
#